data_426e2404b21825eb8a8ac7195d21df42
#
_entry.id   426e2404b21825eb8a8ac7195d21df42
#
_cell.length_a   1.000
_cell.length_b   1.000
_cell.length_c   1.000
_cell.angle_alpha   90.00
_cell.angle_beta   90.00
_cell.angle_gamma   90.00
#
_symmetry.space_group_name_H-M   'P 1'
#
loop_
_entity.id
_entity.type
_entity.pdbx_description
1 polymer ?
#
loop_
_entity_poly.entity_id
_entity_poly.type
_entity_poly.pdbx_seq_one_letter_code
_entity_poly.pdbx_strand_id
1 'polypeptide(L)'
;MKKSIFLAALCLANVALAQDYELRTLTFEDADAKFAPYTLDYANKTISTWSDLVDDAQYNGTLTYTTGGVYTWCDEGNTLLTHSFTAPYWGGGHAISNFINPGYAPEDLPEGVWGWYELQFANLVGGNNGSKNFCVHMGYVDEYNSTTGMCPELQKFTFADGKARVIDHMYVTNICYTLNSLVYGDGFNPPATDTTTFHIVAIGQDANGNEISRTSFALYLGKDSVVTTWQKWDLSVLGEVVSVGFNLVGSADLYGDWGLNAPGYFAYDDVAVRFPKNDTALSNRPITSSPNRQKVFHNGQILILRKGKTYTIMGQSLANF
;
A
#
# COMPACT_ATOMS: atom_id res chain seq x y z
N MET A 1 25.00 49.71 48.88
CA MET A 1 25.51 49.24 47.56
C MET A 1 24.83 47.94 47.21
N LYS A 2 23.83 47.97 46.30
CA LYS A 2 23.10 46.78 45.82
C LYS A 2 23.75 46.36 44.50
N LYS A 3 24.32 45.18 44.46
CA LYS A 3 24.86 44.58 43.25
C LYS A 3 23.71 43.89 42.49
N SER A 4 23.31 44.42 41.35
CA SER A 4 22.39 43.78 40.42
C SER A 4 23.18 42.77 39.59
N ILE A 5 22.82 41.50 39.69
CA ILE A 5 23.34 40.43 38.85
C ILE A 5 22.42 40.37 37.61
N PHE A 6 22.95 40.72 36.45
CA PHE A 6 22.26 40.49 35.15
C PHE A 6 22.44 39.04 34.77
N LEU A 7 21.37 38.28 34.79
CA LEU A 7 21.31 36.92 34.25
C LEU A 7 21.01 37.03 32.76
N ALA A 8 22.01 36.88 31.91
CA ALA A 8 21.83 36.79 30.49
C ALA A 8 21.29 35.38 30.14
N ALA A 9 20.02 35.28 29.85
CA ALA A 9 19.43 34.08 29.31
C ALA A 9 19.87 33.92 27.83
N LEU A 10 20.77 32.99 27.59
CA LEU A 10 21.17 32.59 26.23
C LEU A 10 20.05 31.76 25.60
N CYS A 11 19.18 32.38 24.82
CA CYS A 11 18.25 31.67 23.96
C CYS A 11 19.03 31.00 22.84
N LEU A 12 19.35 29.73 23.01
CA LEU A 12 19.74 28.87 21.90
C LEU A 12 18.52 28.67 21.01
N ALA A 13 18.43 29.53 19.99
CA ALA A 13 17.55 29.26 18.87
C ALA A 13 18.08 28.01 18.14
N ASN A 14 17.46 26.88 18.37
CA ASN A 14 17.61 25.75 17.48
C ASN A 14 17.07 26.16 16.12
N VAL A 15 17.93 26.61 15.23
CA VAL A 15 17.63 26.69 13.82
C VAL A 15 17.57 25.25 13.35
N ALA A 16 16.38 24.67 13.38
CA ALA A 16 16.11 23.46 12.63
C ALA A 16 16.35 23.84 11.16
N LEU A 17 17.49 23.45 10.62
CA LEU A 17 17.73 23.50 9.20
C LEU A 17 16.63 22.64 8.58
N ALA A 18 15.66 23.28 7.93
CA ALA A 18 14.64 22.56 7.18
C ALA A 18 15.40 21.67 6.19
N GLN A 19 15.38 20.38 6.42
CA GLN A 19 16.03 19.43 5.53
C GLN A 19 15.33 19.56 4.18
N ASP A 20 16.11 19.94 3.15
CA ASP A 20 15.56 20.07 1.80
C ASP A 20 15.24 18.68 1.27
N TYR A 21 13.97 18.43 0.93
CA TYR A 21 13.49 17.13 0.46
C TYR A 21 12.81 17.28 -0.90
N GLU A 22 12.76 16.19 -1.63
CA GLU A 22 11.91 15.96 -2.79
C GLU A 22 10.77 15.02 -2.44
N LEU A 23 9.60 15.21 -3.05
CA LEU A 23 8.51 14.24 -2.99
C LEU A 23 8.67 13.24 -4.12
N ARG A 24 8.60 11.96 -3.77
CA ARG A 24 8.43 10.86 -4.72
C ARG A 24 7.08 10.24 -4.47
N THR A 25 6.34 9.98 -5.53
CA THR A 25 4.96 9.49 -5.43
C THR A 25 4.85 8.10 -6.04
N LEU A 26 4.25 7.20 -5.29
CA LEU A 26 3.83 5.89 -5.75
C LEU A 26 2.44 6.05 -6.36
N THR A 27 2.32 5.82 -7.67
CA THR A 27 1.08 5.98 -8.44
C THR A 27 0.48 4.65 -8.92
N PHE A 28 1.17 3.52 -8.68
CA PHE A 28 0.81 2.17 -9.16
C PHE A 28 0.77 2.00 -10.68
N GLU A 29 1.03 3.03 -11.49
CA GLU A 29 0.86 3.00 -12.95
C GLU A 29 1.93 2.18 -13.68
N ASP A 30 3.14 2.10 -13.14
CA ASP A 30 4.25 1.35 -13.72
C ASP A 30 4.45 -0.06 -13.11
N ALA A 31 3.59 -0.44 -12.16
CA ALA A 31 3.67 -1.72 -11.47
C ALA A 31 3.53 -2.90 -12.44
N ASP A 32 2.63 -2.80 -13.40
CA ASP A 32 2.38 -3.86 -14.39
C ASP A 32 3.60 -4.14 -15.26
N ALA A 33 4.45 -3.15 -15.54
CA ALA A 33 5.66 -3.33 -16.32
C ALA A 33 6.69 -4.26 -15.64
N LYS A 34 6.59 -4.43 -14.34
CA LYS A 34 7.45 -5.31 -13.53
C LYS A 34 6.81 -6.67 -13.25
N PHE A 35 5.58 -6.86 -13.68
CA PHE A 35 4.85 -8.12 -13.48
C PHE A 35 5.32 -9.18 -14.47
N ALA A 36 5.66 -10.37 -13.97
CA ALA A 36 6.01 -11.52 -14.83
C ALA A 36 4.74 -12.34 -15.12
N PRO A 37 4.19 -12.30 -16.34
CA PRO A 37 2.99 -13.04 -16.69
C PRO A 37 3.14 -14.55 -16.47
N TYR A 38 2.08 -15.20 -16.02
CA TYR A 38 1.99 -16.65 -15.88
C TYR A 38 0.58 -17.16 -16.17
N THR A 39 0.46 -18.44 -16.51
CA THR A 39 -0.84 -19.07 -16.78
C THR A 39 -1.26 -19.95 -15.62
N LEU A 40 -2.51 -19.81 -15.21
CA LEU A 40 -3.12 -20.65 -14.19
C LEU A 40 -3.70 -21.91 -14.83
N ASP A 41 -3.17 -23.07 -14.47
CA ASP A 41 -3.51 -24.34 -15.13
C ASP A 41 -5.00 -24.68 -15.00
N TYR A 42 -5.59 -24.49 -13.83
CA TYR A 42 -6.98 -24.88 -13.59
C TYR A 42 -8.04 -24.00 -14.30
N ALA A 43 -7.70 -22.75 -14.62
CA ALA A 43 -8.61 -21.81 -15.26
C ALA A 43 -8.22 -21.52 -16.73
N ASN A 44 -7.07 -22.03 -17.16
CA ASN A 44 -6.46 -21.68 -18.45
C ASN A 44 -6.43 -20.15 -18.69
N LYS A 45 -6.25 -19.39 -17.60
CA LYS A 45 -6.25 -17.93 -17.58
C LYS A 45 -4.82 -17.43 -17.44
N THR A 46 -4.42 -16.52 -18.32
CA THR A 46 -3.13 -15.85 -18.21
C THR A 46 -3.28 -14.64 -17.29
N ILE A 47 -2.43 -14.56 -16.27
CA ILE A 47 -2.29 -13.43 -15.39
C ILE A 47 -1.20 -12.55 -15.97
N SER A 48 -1.54 -11.35 -16.37
CA SER A 48 -0.66 -10.44 -17.11
C SER A 48 -0.37 -9.13 -16.36
N THR A 49 -1.20 -8.79 -15.38
CA THR A 49 -1.11 -7.57 -14.60
C THR A 49 -1.37 -7.86 -13.13
N TRP A 50 -1.00 -6.92 -12.26
CA TRP A 50 -1.31 -7.03 -10.83
C TRP A 50 -2.82 -7.06 -10.58
N SER A 51 -3.61 -6.33 -11.36
CA SER A 51 -5.06 -6.33 -11.23
C SER A 51 -5.66 -7.71 -11.55
N ASP A 52 -5.07 -8.45 -12.48
CA ASP A 52 -5.53 -9.80 -12.81
C ASP A 52 -5.43 -10.79 -11.63
N LEU A 53 -4.62 -10.50 -10.63
CA LEU A 53 -4.52 -11.32 -9.42
C LEU A 53 -5.75 -11.22 -8.53
N VAL A 54 -6.41 -10.07 -8.50
CA VAL A 54 -7.53 -9.78 -7.61
C VAL A 54 -8.85 -9.75 -8.33
N ASP A 55 -8.80 -9.64 -9.63
CA ASP A 55 -9.96 -9.71 -10.49
C ASP A 55 -10.09 -10.98 -11.24
N ASP A 56 -11.28 -11.26 -11.51
CA ASP A 56 -11.58 -11.36 -12.89
C ASP A 56 -12.87 -10.62 -13.13
N ALA A 57 -13.01 -10.14 -14.33
CA ALA A 57 -14.14 -9.36 -14.77
C ALA A 57 -15.51 -10.05 -14.54
N GLN A 58 -15.50 -11.24 -14.04
CA GLN A 58 -16.67 -12.08 -13.75
C GLN A 58 -16.73 -12.42 -12.27
N TYR A 59 -15.88 -11.77 -11.48
CA TYR A 59 -15.80 -12.00 -10.03
C TYR A 59 -15.47 -13.43 -9.63
N ASN A 60 -14.95 -14.20 -10.54
CA ASN A 60 -14.36 -15.49 -10.26
C ASN A 60 -12.91 -15.31 -9.85
N GLY A 61 -12.65 -14.25 -9.10
CA GLY A 61 -11.34 -13.75 -8.72
C GLY A 61 -10.33 -14.85 -8.54
N THR A 62 -9.42 -14.92 -9.45
CA THR A 62 -8.56 -16.07 -9.66
C THR A 62 -7.80 -16.44 -8.41
N LEU A 63 -7.30 -15.44 -7.69
CA LEU A 63 -6.55 -15.63 -6.46
C LEU A 63 -7.37 -15.43 -5.21
N THR A 64 -8.48 -14.71 -5.29
CA THR A 64 -9.33 -14.44 -4.14
C THR A 64 -9.92 -15.72 -3.55
N TYR A 65 -10.19 -16.72 -4.39
CA TYR A 65 -10.90 -17.93 -3.96
C TYR A 65 -10.12 -19.24 -4.12
N THR A 66 -9.05 -19.28 -4.92
CA THR A 66 -8.56 -20.58 -5.42
C THR A 66 -7.08 -20.83 -5.23
N THR A 67 -6.22 -19.82 -5.14
CA THR A 67 -4.78 -20.02 -5.15
C THR A 67 -4.12 -19.35 -3.95
N GLY A 68 -3.58 -20.15 -3.02
CA GLY A 68 -2.84 -19.66 -1.87
C GLY A 68 -1.48 -19.08 -2.27
N GLY A 69 -1.07 -18.02 -1.60
CA GLY A 69 0.24 -17.42 -1.77
C GLY A 69 0.32 -16.02 -1.20
N VAL A 70 1.55 -15.51 -1.08
CA VAL A 70 1.82 -14.13 -0.74
C VAL A 70 2.44 -13.46 -1.97
N TYR A 71 1.81 -12.42 -2.44
CA TYR A 71 2.25 -11.64 -3.59
C TYR A 71 2.82 -10.32 -3.08
N THR A 72 4.06 -10.05 -3.42
CA THR A 72 4.78 -8.86 -2.94
C THR A 72 5.23 -8.03 -4.13
N TRP A 73 5.01 -6.74 -4.04
CA TRP A 73 5.47 -5.77 -5.01
C TRP A 73 6.22 -4.64 -4.30
N CYS A 74 7.26 -4.12 -4.93
CA CYS A 74 8.07 -3.01 -4.42
C CYS A 74 8.22 -1.93 -5.48
N ASP A 75 8.01 -0.68 -5.10
CA ASP A 75 8.26 0.49 -5.96
C ASP A 75 9.75 0.83 -5.99
N GLU A 76 10.53 -0.11 -6.60
CA GLU A 76 11.99 0.01 -6.71
C GLU A 76 12.39 1.23 -7.56
N GLY A 77 13.38 1.97 -7.07
CA GLY A 77 13.92 3.12 -7.79
C GLY A 77 13.13 4.41 -7.60
N ASN A 78 11.99 4.38 -6.90
CA ASN A 78 11.15 5.53 -6.62
C ASN A 78 10.90 5.66 -5.10
N THR A 79 9.76 5.25 -4.57
CA THR A 79 9.42 5.40 -3.15
C THR A 79 10.00 4.32 -2.25
N LEU A 80 10.39 3.18 -2.78
CA LEU A 80 10.84 1.98 -2.06
C LEU A 80 9.76 1.36 -1.17
N LEU A 81 8.51 1.76 -1.32
CA LEU A 81 7.41 1.15 -0.58
C LEU A 81 7.16 -0.27 -1.10
N THR A 82 7.08 -1.21 -0.17
CA THR A 82 6.79 -2.61 -0.43
C THR A 82 5.43 -2.95 0.11
N HIS A 83 4.61 -3.54 -0.74
CA HIS A 83 3.25 -3.96 -0.46
C HIS A 83 3.14 -5.46 -0.61
N SER A 84 2.29 -6.09 0.16
CA SER A 84 1.97 -7.51 0.01
C SER A 84 0.48 -7.75 0.10
N PHE A 85 0.05 -8.79 -0.58
CA PHE A 85 -1.32 -9.29 -0.57
C PHE A 85 -1.29 -10.79 -0.36
N THR A 86 -2.09 -11.31 0.56
CA THR A 86 -2.18 -12.74 0.85
C THR A 86 -3.44 -13.32 0.23
N ALA A 87 -3.29 -14.35 -0.60
CA ALA A 87 -4.37 -15.13 -1.17
C ALA A 87 -4.34 -16.56 -0.58
N PRO A 88 -5.42 -17.35 -0.65
CA PRO A 88 -6.75 -16.98 -1.09
C PRO A 88 -7.46 -16.10 -0.06
N TYR A 89 -8.52 -15.53 -0.52
CA TYR A 89 -9.60 -14.89 0.20
C TYR A 89 -9.31 -14.47 1.65
N TRP A 90 -9.37 -13.17 1.92
CA TRP A 90 -9.26 -12.58 3.26
C TRP A 90 -7.94 -12.77 3.99
N GLY A 91 -6.89 -13.15 3.30
CA GLY A 91 -5.56 -13.17 3.91
C GLY A 91 -5.05 -11.79 4.31
N GLY A 92 -5.69 -10.74 3.78
CA GLY A 92 -5.33 -9.35 4.05
C GLY A 92 -4.20 -8.82 3.16
N GLY A 93 -4.01 -7.51 3.21
CA GLY A 93 -2.93 -6.85 2.52
C GLY A 93 -3.35 -5.70 1.61
N HIS A 94 -2.54 -5.50 0.58
CA HIS A 94 -2.60 -4.36 -0.33
C HIS A 94 -2.55 -4.87 -1.77
N ALA A 95 -3.68 -4.79 -2.48
CA ALA A 95 -3.83 -5.32 -3.82
C ALA A 95 -4.00 -4.19 -4.84
N ILE A 96 -3.21 -4.24 -5.93
CA ILE A 96 -3.34 -3.28 -7.03
C ILE A 96 -4.54 -3.67 -7.89
N SER A 97 -5.44 -2.71 -8.09
CA SER A 97 -6.68 -2.86 -8.85
C SER A 97 -6.87 -1.73 -9.86
N ASN A 98 -7.75 -1.95 -10.82
CA ASN A 98 -8.24 -0.92 -11.75
C ASN A 98 -9.75 -1.05 -11.99
N PHE A 99 -10.46 -1.72 -11.05
CA PHE A 99 -11.89 -1.94 -11.22
C PHE A 99 -12.69 -0.73 -10.84
N ILE A 100 -13.67 -0.39 -11.71
CA ILE A 100 -14.62 0.69 -11.51
C ILE A 100 -16.01 0.09 -11.57
N ASN A 101 -16.79 0.33 -10.52
CA ASN A 101 -18.25 0.16 -10.56
C ASN A 101 -18.87 1.53 -10.25
N PRO A 102 -19.61 2.13 -11.19
CA PRO A 102 -20.00 3.55 -11.07
C PRO A 102 -21.08 3.82 -10.03
N GLY A 103 -21.59 2.79 -9.38
CA GLY A 103 -22.61 2.91 -8.35
C GLY A 103 -22.40 1.94 -7.19
N TYR A 104 -23.18 2.12 -6.14
CA TYR A 104 -23.16 1.25 -4.96
C TYR A 104 -24.58 1.03 -4.36
N ALA A 105 -25.62 1.53 -5.03
CA ALA A 105 -26.99 1.23 -4.67
C ALA A 105 -27.36 -0.23 -5.06
N PRO A 106 -28.33 -0.87 -4.43
CA PRO A 106 -28.70 -2.26 -4.74
C PRO A 106 -28.92 -2.54 -6.23
N GLU A 107 -29.48 -1.58 -6.95
CA GLU A 107 -29.71 -1.65 -8.40
C GLU A 107 -28.45 -1.50 -9.26
N ASP A 108 -27.36 -1.04 -8.70
CA ASP A 108 -26.07 -0.86 -9.40
C ASP A 108 -25.20 -2.12 -9.37
N LEU A 109 -25.69 -3.20 -8.74
CA LEU A 109 -24.98 -4.48 -8.75
C LEU A 109 -24.98 -5.02 -10.20
N PRO A 110 -23.81 -5.27 -10.81
CA PRO A 110 -23.74 -5.73 -12.18
C PRO A 110 -24.46 -7.06 -12.40
N GLU A 111 -25.04 -7.25 -13.59
CA GLU A 111 -25.70 -8.50 -13.96
C GLU A 111 -24.71 -9.67 -13.89
N GLY A 112 -25.12 -10.76 -13.26
CA GLY A 112 -24.29 -11.96 -13.09
C GLY A 112 -23.38 -11.94 -11.85
N VAL A 113 -23.35 -10.84 -11.10
CA VAL A 113 -22.66 -10.73 -9.81
C VAL A 113 -23.59 -11.18 -8.69
N TRP A 114 -23.14 -12.07 -7.83
CA TRP A 114 -23.99 -12.70 -6.81
C TRP A 114 -24.19 -11.81 -5.58
N GLY A 115 -23.24 -10.90 -5.33
CA GLY A 115 -23.32 -10.01 -4.19
C GLY A 115 -22.20 -8.97 -4.15
N TRP A 116 -22.40 -7.94 -3.36
CA TRP A 116 -21.46 -6.82 -3.22
C TRP A 116 -20.06 -7.23 -2.74
N TYR A 117 -19.96 -8.36 -2.03
CA TYR A 117 -18.67 -8.90 -1.60
C TYR A 117 -17.76 -9.31 -2.78
N GLU A 118 -18.31 -9.48 -3.98
CA GLU A 118 -17.52 -9.72 -5.18
C GLU A 118 -16.91 -8.43 -5.75
N LEU A 119 -17.42 -7.26 -5.35
CA LEU A 119 -16.92 -5.92 -5.72
C LEU A 119 -15.90 -5.35 -4.71
N GLN A 120 -15.22 -6.23 -3.99
CA GLN A 120 -14.27 -5.86 -2.93
C GLN A 120 -13.05 -5.10 -3.42
N PHE A 121 -12.73 -5.15 -4.72
CA PHE A 121 -11.62 -4.42 -5.33
C PHE A 121 -12.08 -3.28 -6.26
N ALA A 122 -13.37 -2.97 -6.28
CA ALA A 122 -13.94 -1.93 -7.11
C ALA A 122 -14.20 -0.64 -6.32
N ASN A 123 -13.84 0.51 -6.90
CA ASN A 123 -14.27 1.82 -6.42
C ASN A 123 -15.16 2.53 -7.45
N LEU A 124 -15.70 3.70 -7.09
CA LEU A 124 -16.61 4.45 -7.95
C LEU A 124 -15.94 5.20 -9.10
N VAL A 125 -14.64 5.53 -8.98
CA VAL A 125 -14.00 6.59 -9.75
C VAL A 125 -12.70 6.19 -10.44
N GLY A 126 -12.22 4.96 -10.25
CA GLY A 126 -10.92 4.51 -10.76
C GLY A 126 -9.75 5.13 -9.99
N GLY A 127 -8.59 5.24 -10.61
CA GLY A 127 -7.41 5.85 -10.00
C GLY A 127 -7.54 7.37 -9.81
N ASN A 128 -6.74 7.93 -8.89
CA ASN A 128 -6.77 9.35 -8.59
C ASN A 128 -6.32 10.17 -9.81
N ASN A 129 -6.91 11.36 -10.00
CA ASN A 129 -6.63 12.25 -11.12
C ASN A 129 -6.74 11.59 -12.52
N GLY A 130 -7.54 10.53 -12.65
CA GLY A 130 -7.73 9.81 -13.90
C GLY A 130 -6.60 8.84 -14.25
N SER A 131 -5.77 8.45 -13.28
CA SER A 131 -4.85 7.33 -13.43
C SER A 131 -5.61 6.01 -13.60
N LYS A 132 -4.93 4.98 -14.09
CA LYS A 132 -5.57 3.68 -14.34
C LYS A 132 -5.68 2.87 -13.06
N ASN A 133 -4.57 2.74 -12.35
CA ASN A 133 -4.44 1.85 -11.22
C ASN A 133 -4.60 2.60 -9.88
N PHE A 134 -4.97 1.85 -8.87
CA PHE A 134 -5.01 2.25 -7.47
C PHE A 134 -4.74 1.02 -6.61
N CYS A 135 -4.60 1.18 -5.31
CA CYS A 135 -4.42 0.06 -4.40
C CYS A 135 -5.63 -0.06 -3.47
N VAL A 136 -6.02 -1.30 -3.18
CA VAL A 136 -7.06 -1.61 -2.19
C VAL A 136 -6.41 -2.27 -0.98
N HIS A 137 -6.62 -1.67 0.17
CA HIS A 137 -6.30 -2.27 1.46
C HIS A 137 -7.43 -3.20 1.88
N MET A 138 -7.06 -4.35 2.43
CA MET A 138 -7.96 -5.29 3.07
C MET A 138 -7.40 -5.74 4.41
N GLY A 139 -8.23 -5.69 5.41
CA GLY A 139 -7.94 -6.27 6.72
C GLY A 139 -8.06 -5.28 7.88
N TYR A 140 -8.37 -5.81 9.03
CA TYR A 140 -8.39 -5.08 10.29
C TYR A 140 -7.98 -6.01 11.44
N VAL A 141 -7.50 -5.39 12.51
CA VAL A 141 -7.23 -6.04 13.79
C VAL A 141 -8.21 -5.46 14.80
N ASP A 142 -8.89 -6.33 15.54
CA ASP A 142 -9.71 -5.87 16.65
C ASP A 142 -8.80 -5.56 17.85
N GLU A 143 -8.60 -4.30 18.14
CA GLU A 143 -7.75 -3.85 19.25
C GLU A 143 -8.31 -4.22 20.62
N TYR A 144 -9.62 -4.53 20.71
CA TYR A 144 -10.29 -4.90 21.96
C TYR A 144 -10.37 -6.41 22.16
N ASN A 145 -10.40 -7.17 21.06
CA ASN A 145 -10.51 -8.62 21.10
C ASN A 145 -9.72 -9.26 19.96
N SER A 146 -8.49 -9.66 20.25
CA SER A 146 -7.57 -10.25 19.27
C SER A 146 -8.06 -11.54 18.62
N THR A 147 -9.17 -12.13 19.09
CA THR A 147 -9.74 -13.36 18.51
C THR A 147 -10.80 -13.07 17.44
N THR A 148 -11.25 -11.82 17.31
CA THR A 148 -12.31 -11.41 16.39
C THR A 148 -11.84 -10.50 15.25
N GLY A 149 -10.55 -10.16 15.21
CA GLY A 149 -9.97 -9.42 14.08
C GLY A 149 -9.91 -10.29 12.81
N MET A 150 -10.11 -9.67 11.65
CA MET A 150 -10.01 -10.35 10.36
C MET A 150 -8.59 -10.88 10.12
N CYS A 151 -7.57 -10.12 10.52
CA CYS A 151 -6.17 -10.45 10.35
C CYS A 151 -5.48 -10.63 11.72
N PRO A 152 -4.46 -11.51 11.82
CA PRO A 152 -3.72 -11.70 13.06
C PRO A 152 -2.84 -10.50 13.42
N GLU A 153 -2.49 -9.69 12.45
CA GLU A 153 -1.67 -8.48 12.60
C GLU A 153 -2.08 -7.43 11.59
N LEU A 154 -1.71 -6.17 11.87
CA LEU A 154 -1.96 -5.03 10.97
C LEU A 154 -1.32 -5.27 9.61
N GLN A 155 -2.12 -5.11 8.57
CA GLN A 155 -1.61 -5.09 7.20
C GLN A 155 -0.89 -3.77 6.96
N LYS A 156 0.33 -3.82 6.41
CA LYS A 156 1.22 -2.67 6.33
C LYS A 156 1.99 -2.63 5.02
N PHE A 157 2.45 -1.46 4.66
CA PHE A 157 3.54 -1.29 3.72
C PHE A 157 4.81 -0.83 4.45
N THR A 158 5.97 -1.17 3.89
CA THR A 158 7.27 -0.93 4.51
C THR A 158 8.24 -0.32 3.51
N PHE A 159 9.26 0.39 3.99
CA PHE A 159 10.37 0.79 3.13
C PHE A 159 11.34 -0.39 2.95
N ALA A 160 11.59 -0.79 1.70
CA ALA A 160 12.41 -1.96 1.36
C ALA A 160 13.85 -1.89 1.87
N ASP A 161 14.39 -0.69 2.10
CA ASP A 161 15.74 -0.49 2.64
C ASP A 161 15.77 -0.35 4.16
N GLY A 162 14.62 -0.47 4.83
CA GLY A 162 14.49 -0.40 6.30
C GLY A 162 14.77 0.99 6.91
N LYS A 163 14.90 2.04 6.08
CA LYS A 163 15.12 3.40 6.59
C LYS A 163 13.82 4.09 6.91
N ALA A 164 13.81 4.85 8.00
CA ALA A 164 12.67 5.69 8.35
C ALA A 164 12.54 6.89 7.40
N ARG A 165 11.29 7.20 7.00
CA ARG A 165 10.94 8.35 6.16
C ARG A 165 9.60 8.91 6.57
N VAL A 166 9.37 10.17 6.20
CA VAL A 166 8.06 10.80 6.32
C VAL A 166 7.24 10.47 5.09
N ILE A 167 6.08 9.85 5.30
CA ILE A 167 5.04 9.79 4.28
C ILE A 167 4.28 11.10 4.36
N ASP A 168 4.32 11.90 3.30
CA ASP A 168 3.72 13.23 3.30
C ASP A 168 2.21 13.15 3.28
N HIS A 169 1.67 12.43 2.31
CA HIS A 169 0.24 12.23 2.14
C HIS A 169 -0.04 11.05 1.22
N MET A 170 -1.30 10.63 1.19
CA MET A 170 -1.88 9.80 0.17
C MET A 170 -3.31 10.25 -0.13
N TYR A 171 -3.92 9.73 -1.18
CA TYR A 171 -5.34 9.90 -1.44
C TYR A 171 -6.08 8.63 -1.06
N VAL A 172 -7.27 8.79 -0.49
CA VAL A 172 -8.11 7.68 -0.02
C VAL A 172 -9.55 7.84 -0.48
N THR A 173 -10.25 6.74 -0.68
CA THR A 173 -11.68 6.68 -0.93
C THR A 173 -12.25 5.35 -0.46
N ASN A 174 -13.58 5.25 -0.35
CA ASN A 174 -14.25 3.98 -0.13
C ASN A 174 -14.25 3.11 -1.39
N ILE A 175 -14.39 1.81 -1.19
CA ILE A 175 -14.74 0.85 -2.24
C ILE A 175 -16.25 0.66 -2.31
N CYS A 176 -16.74 0.13 -3.43
CA CYS A 176 -18.19 -0.06 -3.65
C CYS A 176 -18.84 -0.98 -2.62
N TYR A 177 -18.17 -2.07 -2.24
CA TYR A 177 -18.68 -3.01 -1.24
C TYR A 177 -18.85 -2.34 0.14
N THR A 178 -17.85 -1.60 0.62
CA THR A 178 -17.95 -0.87 1.90
C THR A 178 -19.07 0.17 1.86
N LEU A 179 -19.20 0.91 0.74
CA LEU A 179 -20.28 1.89 0.57
C LEU A 179 -21.67 1.25 0.60
N ASN A 180 -21.84 0.15 -0.14
CA ASN A 180 -23.12 -0.54 -0.16
C ASN A 180 -23.49 -1.03 1.24
N SER A 181 -22.56 -1.71 1.93
CA SER A 181 -22.78 -2.22 3.29
C SER A 181 -23.17 -1.10 4.26
N LEU A 182 -22.44 0.01 4.27
CA LEU A 182 -22.72 1.12 5.19
C LEU A 182 -24.05 1.84 4.87
N VAL A 183 -24.34 2.08 3.59
CA VAL A 183 -25.48 2.93 3.21
C VAL A 183 -26.78 2.14 3.15
N TYR A 184 -26.73 0.91 2.64
CA TYR A 184 -27.93 0.09 2.41
C TYR A 184 -28.05 -1.12 3.34
N GLY A 185 -26.95 -1.48 4.01
CA GLY A 185 -26.86 -2.71 4.79
C GLY A 185 -26.54 -3.92 3.88
N ASP A 186 -26.06 -4.99 4.46
CA ASP A 186 -25.58 -6.18 3.74
C ASP A 186 -26.12 -7.52 4.32
N GLY A 187 -27.07 -7.42 5.22
CA GLY A 187 -27.62 -8.59 5.92
C GLY A 187 -26.89 -8.95 7.22
N PHE A 188 -25.62 -8.53 7.37
CA PHE A 188 -24.87 -8.59 8.64
C PHE A 188 -25.00 -7.27 9.41
N ASN A 189 -25.00 -6.16 8.71
CA ASN A 189 -25.26 -4.84 9.25
C ASN A 189 -26.57 -4.28 8.74
N PRO A 190 -27.35 -3.58 9.60
CA PRO A 190 -28.36 -2.66 9.13
C PRO A 190 -27.70 -1.46 8.45
N PRO A 191 -28.41 -0.67 7.65
CA PRO A 191 -27.92 0.59 7.15
C PRO A 191 -27.40 1.49 8.29
N ALA A 192 -26.24 2.10 8.08
CA ALA A 192 -25.64 3.02 9.02
C ALA A 192 -26.57 4.21 9.32
N THR A 193 -26.43 4.76 10.51
CA THR A 193 -27.24 5.86 11.03
C THR A 193 -26.53 7.20 10.91
N ASP A 194 -27.15 8.29 11.32
CA ASP A 194 -26.55 9.62 11.36
C ASP A 194 -25.42 9.74 12.41
N THR A 195 -25.34 8.78 13.32
CA THR A 195 -24.30 8.72 14.37
C THR A 195 -23.22 7.67 14.09
N THR A 196 -23.39 6.86 13.08
CA THR A 196 -22.40 5.85 12.67
C THR A 196 -21.14 6.53 12.16
N THR A 197 -19.99 6.01 12.55
CA THR A 197 -18.70 6.48 12.05
C THR A 197 -17.85 5.29 11.59
N PHE A 198 -17.06 5.52 10.54
CA PHE A 198 -16.12 4.51 10.03
C PHE A 198 -14.83 5.19 9.58
N HIS A 199 -13.70 4.72 10.09
CA HIS A 199 -12.41 5.39 9.96
C HIS A 199 -11.33 4.42 9.52
N ILE A 200 -10.37 4.95 8.74
CA ILE A 200 -9.03 4.37 8.61
C ILE A 200 -8.17 4.92 9.74
N VAL A 201 -7.37 4.07 10.37
CA VAL A 201 -6.32 4.45 11.31
C VAL A 201 -4.97 4.04 10.73
N ALA A 202 -4.09 5.01 10.47
CA ALA A 202 -2.71 4.77 10.08
C ALA A 202 -1.83 4.75 11.32
N ILE A 203 -1.02 3.71 11.47
CA ILE A 203 -0.16 3.44 12.62
C ILE A 203 1.28 3.38 12.14
N GLY A 204 2.04 4.43 12.47
CA GLY A 204 3.46 4.53 12.17
C GLY A 204 4.28 3.65 13.11
N GLN A 205 5.22 2.88 12.55
CA GLN A 205 6.04 1.93 13.30
C GLN A 205 7.54 2.18 13.11
N ASP A 206 8.32 1.90 14.16
CA ASP A 206 9.77 1.89 14.13
C ASP A 206 10.34 0.61 13.49
N ALA A 207 11.67 0.47 13.46
CA ALA A 207 12.37 -0.68 12.90
C ALA A 207 12.12 -2.00 13.68
N ASN A 208 11.61 -1.92 14.90
CA ASN A 208 11.27 -3.07 15.73
C ASN A 208 9.78 -3.45 15.60
N GLY A 209 9.00 -2.69 14.82
CA GLY A 209 7.57 -2.87 14.67
C GLY A 209 6.75 -2.24 15.79
N ASN A 210 7.36 -1.46 16.69
CA ASN A 210 6.62 -0.77 17.72
C ASN A 210 5.89 0.45 17.14
N GLU A 211 4.65 0.66 17.57
CA GLU A 211 3.92 1.89 17.25
C GLU A 211 4.62 3.10 17.87
N ILE A 212 4.84 4.13 17.06
CA ILE A 212 5.42 5.40 17.49
C ILE A 212 4.47 6.58 17.28
N SER A 213 3.49 6.43 16.42
CA SER A 213 2.53 7.48 16.09
C SER A 213 1.28 6.90 15.43
N ARG A 214 0.16 7.62 15.50
CA ARG A 214 -1.04 7.29 14.74
C ARG A 214 -1.82 8.52 14.31
N THR A 215 -2.60 8.36 13.23
CA THR A 215 -3.58 9.36 12.77
C THR A 215 -4.77 8.62 12.17
N SER A 216 -5.90 9.31 12.00
CA SER A 216 -7.10 8.70 11.43
C SER A 216 -7.71 9.57 10.35
N PHE A 217 -8.45 8.92 9.45
CA PHE A 217 -9.23 9.55 8.40
C PHE A 217 -10.65 8.97 8.39
N ALA A 218 -11.65 9.83 8.40
CA ALA A 218 -13.04 9.38 8.37
C ALA A 218 -13.49 9.07 6.94
N LEU A 219 -13.93 7.84 6.71
CA LEU A 219 -14.56 7.42 5.46
C LEU A 219 -16.09 7.60 5.49
N TYR A 220 -16.65 7.62 6.69
CA TYR A 220 -18.08 7.83 6.93
C TYR A 220 -18.27 8.54 8.29
N LEU A 221 -18.99 9.64 8.29
CA LEU A 221 -19.39 10.41 9.49
C LEU A 221 -20.87 10.75 9.40
N GLY A 222 -21.74 9.76 9.62
CA GLY A 222 -23.17 9.90 9.38
C GLY A 222 -23.50 9.98 7.88
N LYS A 223 -24.80 9.99 7.59
CA LYS A 223 -25.33 9.92 6.21
C LYS A 223 -24.95 11.09 5.33
N ASP A 224 -24.70 12.26 5.92
CA ASP A 224 -24.36 13.47 5.17
C ASP A 224 -22.87 13.61 4.86
N SER A 225 -22.04 12.74 5.41
CA SER A 225 -20.58 12.80 5.21
C SER A 225 -20.01 11.44 4.87
N VAL A 226 -20.19 11.07 3.60
CA VAL A 226 -19.73 9.81 3.02
C VAL A 226 -18.67 10.10 1.95
N VAL A 227 -17.49 9.50 2.09
CA VAL A 227 -16.42 9.67 1.10
C VAL A 227 -16.69 8.77 -0.10
N THR A 228 -16.97 9.38 -1.25
CA THR A 228 -17.26 8.71 -2.52
C THR A 228 -16.27 9.04 -3.62
N THR A 229 -15.37 10.00 -3.36
CA THR A 229 -14.32 10.44 -4.28
C THR A 229 -12.99 10.53 -3.56
N TRP A 230 -11.89 10.60 -4.29
CA TRP A 230 -10.56 10.73 -3.73
C TRP A 230 -10.43 11.94 -2.82
N GLN A 231 -9.95 11.70 -1.59
CA GLN A 231 -9.68 12.72 -0.60
C GLN A 231 -8.22 12.65 -0.16
N LYS A 232 -7.57 13.80 -0.09
CA LYS A 232 -6.18 13.87 0.38
C LYS A 232 -6.12 13.66 1.89
N TRP A 233 -5.26 12.74 2.33
CA TRP A 233 -4.97 12.48 3.74
C TRP A 233 -3.53 12.84 4.06
N ASP A 234 -3.33 13.80 4.97
CA ASP A 234 -2.02 14.18 5.48
C ASP A 234 -1.49 13.11 6.45
N LEU A 235 -0.42 12.45 6.06
CA LEU A 235 0.28 11.44 6.87
C LEU A 235 1.59 11.97 7.47
N SER A 236 1.97 13.20 7.16
CA SER A 236 3.22 13.81 7.67
C SER A 236 3.25 13.91 9.20
N VAL A 237 2.08 13.94 9.82
CA VAL A 237 1.90 13.93 11.27
C VAL A 237 2.40 12.63 11.94
N LEU A 238 2.60 11.55 11.19
CA LEU A 238 3.21 10.32 11.69
C LEU A 238 4.71 10.48 11.98
N GLY A 239 5.36 11.50 11.38
CA GLY A 239 6.81 11.68 11.47
C GLY A 239 7.58 10.66 10.64
N GLU A 240 8.83 10.40 11.02
CA GLU A 240 9.67 9.40 10.35
C GLU A 240 9.31 7.99 10.83
N VAL A 241 8.86 7.14 9.91
CA VAL A 241 8.42 5.76 10.14
C VAL A 241 9.14 4.79 9.22
N VAL A 242 9.36 3.55 9.66
CA VAL A 242 9.91 2.47 8.83
C VAL A 242 8.79 1.73 8.10
N SER A 243 7.61 1.66 8.71
CA SER A 243 6.40 1.10 8.12
C SER A 243 5.15 1.83 8.60
N VAL A 244 4.08 1.69 7.83
CA VAL A 244 2.74 2.13 8.23
C VAL A 244 1.78 0.96 8.11
N GLY A 245 1.17 0.60 9.24
CA GLY A 245 0.07 -0.34 9.30
C GLY A 245 -1.26 0.40 9.24
N PHE A 246 -2.27 -0.25 8.67
CA PHE A 246 -3.61 0.30 8.60
C PHE A 246 -4.60 -0.56 9.37
N ASN A 247 -5.47 0.10 10.11
CA ASN A 247 -6.61 -0.52 10.76
C ASN A 247 -7.90 0.17 10.33
N LEU A 248 -9.01 -0.54 10.45
CA LEU A 248 -10.34 -0.01 10.20
C LEU A 248 -11.14 -0.09 11.49
N VAL A 249 -11.74 1.02 11.87
CA VAL A 249 -12.45 1.19 13.13
C VAL A 249 -13.81 1.84 12.88
N GLY A 250 -14.85 1.23 13.40
CA GLY A 250 -16.21 1.74 13.35
C GLY A 250 -16.73 2.20 14.71
N SER A 251 -17.86 2.90 14.73
CA SER A 251 -18.64 3.10 15.93
C SER A 251 -19.26 1.79 16.43
N ALA A 252 -19.69 1.76 17.66
CA ALA A 252 -20.16 0.53 18.34
C ALA A 252 -21.29 -0.23 17.61
N ASP A 253 -22.11 0.48 16.84
CA ASP A 253 -23.19 -0.09 16.03
C ASP A 253 -22.69 -0.90 14.82
N LEU A 254 -21.43 -0.79 14.44
CA LEU A 254 -20.79 -1.60 13.41
C LEU A 254 -20.10 -2.87 13.95
N TYR A 255 -20.21 -3.14 15.25
CA TYR A 255 -19.61 -4.33 15.84
C TYR A 255 -20.66 -5.34 16.26
N GLY A 256 -20.35 -6.61 16.06
CA GLY A 256 -21.15 -7.75 16.49
C GLY A 256 -20.30 -8.80 17.22
N ASP A 257 -20.85 -9.99 17.37
CA ASP A 257 -20.19 -11.10 18.08
C ASP A 257 -18.86 -11.52 17.45
N TRP A 258 -18.65 -11.19 16.17
CA TRP A 258 -17.47 -11.56 15.38
C TRP A 258 -16.50 -10.38 15.12
N GLY A 259 -16.66 -9.26 15.83
CA GLY A 259 -15.87 -8.05 15.66
C GLY A 259 -16.54 -7.04 14.73
N LEU A 260 -15.75 -6.32 13.95
CA LEU A 260 -16.24 -5.34 12.99
C LEU A 260 -17.01 -6.04 11.87
N ASN A 261 -18.30 -5.77 11.75
CA ASN A 261 -19.14 -6.34 10.70
C ASN A 261 -19.03 -5.58 9.37
N ALA A 262 -18.69 -4.28 9.42
CA ALA A 262 -18.46 -3.52 8.18
C ALA A 262 -17.29 -4.09 7.38
N PRO A 263 -17.36 -4.08 6.05
CA PRO A 263 -16.28 -4.60 5.22
C PRO A 263 -14.96 -3.85 5.47
N GLY A 264 -13.91 -4.59 5.81
CA GLY A 264 -12.60 -4.07 6.23
C GLY A 264 -11.74 -3.58 5.07
N TYR A 265 -12.23 -2.66 4.23
CA TYR A 265 -11.57 -2.18 3.00
C TYR A 265 -11.57 -0.68 2.86
N PHE A 266 -10.54 -0.17 2.18
CA PHE A 266 -10.52 1.15 1.55
C PHE A 266 -9.59 1.15 0.34
N ALA A 267 -9.79 2.09 -0.58
CA ALA A 267 -8.87 2.32 -1.69
C ALA A 267 -7.94 3.50 -1.40
N TYR A 268 -6.69 3.41 -1.88
CA TYR A 268 -5.73 4.50 -1.79
C TYR A 268 -4.86 4.60 -3.04
N ASP A 269 -4.31 5.81 -3.27
CA ASP A 269 -3.49 6.13 -4.43
C ASP A 269 -2.54 7.29 -4.13
N ASP A 270 -1.61 7.55 -5.03
CA ASP A 270 -0.67 8.68 -4.97
C ASP A 270 0.00 8.85 -3.60
N VAL A 271 0.68 7.80 -3.13
CA VAL A 271 1.40 7.82 -1.84
C VAL A 271 2.69 8.61 -1.98
N ALA A 272 2.73 9.82 -1.45
CA ALA A 272 3.86 10.73 -1.52
C ALA A 272 4.80 10.58 -0.32
N VAL A 273 6.08 10.41 -0.59
CA VAL A 273 7.13 10.17 0.42
C VAL A 273 8.21 11.25 0.29
N ARG A 274 8.68 11.76 1.42
CA ARG A 274 9.79 12.72 1.49
C ARG A 274 11.13 12.02 1.41
N PHE A 275 11.95 12.40 0.42
CA PHE A 275 13.33 11.95 0.29
C PHE A 275 14.28 13.13 0.46
N PRO A 276 15.41 12.99 1.20
CA PRO A 276 16.43 14.02 1.23
C PRO A 276 16.94 14.31 -0.19
N LYS A 277 17.01 15.57 -0.62
CA LYS A 277 17.52 15.94 -1.96
C LYS A 277 18.95 15.44 -2.24
N ASN A 278 19.72 15.19 -1.19
CA ASN A 278 21.08 14.68 -1.29
C ASN A 278 21.18 13.16 -1.02
N ASP A 279 20.06 12.46 -0.96
CA ASP A 279 20.08 11.00 -0.84
C ASP A 279 20.44 10.37 -2.20
N THR A 280 21.76 10.41 -2.48
CA THR A 280 22.37 9.79 -3.66
C THR A 280 22.27 8.27 -3.66
N ALA A 281 21.59 7.66 -2.69
CA ALA A 281 21.44 6.21 -2.58
C ALA A 281 20.67 5.60 -3.77
N LEU A 282 19.89 6.41 -4.52
CA LEU A 282 19.19 5.97 -5.72
C LEU A 282 19.73 6.58 -7.02
N SER A 283 20.43 7.75 -6.97
CA SER A 283 21.13 8.29 -8.12
C SER A 283 22.50 7.65 -8.21
N ASN A 284 22.68 6.70 -9.12
CA ASN A 284 23.98 6.09 -9.43
C ASN A 284 24.69 5.51 -8.18
N ARG A 285 24.23 4.38 -7.64
CA ARG A 285 25.26 3.41 -7.28
C ARG A 285 26.01 3.16 -8.60
N PRO A 286 27.24 3.67 -8.77
CA PRO A 286 28.10 3.01 -9.69
C PRO A 286 28.00 1.57 -9.22
N ILE A 287 27.64 0.65 -10.11
CA ILE A 287 27.99 -0.73 -9.91
C ILE A 287 29.49 -0.61 -9.64
N THR A 288 29.86 -0.56 -8.36
CA THR A 288 31.24 -0.74 -7.97
C THR A 288 31.49 -2.13 -8.46
N SER A 289 31.94 -2.20 -9.72
CA SER A 289 32.52 -3.39 -10.25
C SER A 289 33.48 -3.80 -9.18
N SER A 290 33.13 -4.85 -8.42
CA SER A 290 34.12 -5.47 -7.53
C SER A 290 35.38 -5.49 -8.36
N PRO A 291 36.53 -4.96 -7.89
CA PRO A 291 37.75 -4.86 -8.70
C PRO A 291 38.16 -6.20 -9.31
N ASN A 292 37.44 -7.26 -8.99
CA ASN A 292 37.63 -8.62 -9.43
C ASN A 292 36.54 -9.14 -10.39
N ARG A 293 35.58 -8.33 -10.85
CA ARG A 293 34.52 -8.75 -11.80
C ARG A 293 34.22 -7.64 -12.78
N GLN A 294 34.40 -7.89 -14.06
CA GLN A 294 34.11 -6.95 -15.13
C GLN A 294 33.30 -7.63 -16.24
N LYS A 295 32.27 -7.01 -16.75
CA LYS A 295 31.58 -7.43 -17.97
C LYS A 295 32.22 -6.73 -19.15
N VAL A 296 32.60 -7.49 -20.18
CA VAL A 296 33.20 -6.97 -21.40
C VAL A 296 32.38 -7.46 -22.58
N PHE A 297 32.16 -6.59 -23.55
CA PHE A 297 31.58 -6.99 -24.83
C PHE A 297 32.70 -7.22 -25.85
N HIS A 298 32.81 -8.43 -26.37
CA HIS A 298 33.83 -8.79 -27.32
C HIS A 298 33.25 -9.74 -28.37
N ASN A 299 33.51 -9.45 -29.64
CA ASN A 299 33.05 -10.23 -30.80
C ASN A 299 31.55 -10.59 -30.76
N GLY A 300 30.70 -9.63 -30.39
CA GLY A 300 29.25 -9.85 -30.33
C GLY A 300 28.72 -10.60 -29.10
N GLN A 301 29.62 -10.93 -28.15
CA GLN A 301 29.25 -11.68 -26.93
C GLN A 301 29.59 -10.91 -25.65
N ILE A 302 28.76 -11.08 -24.62
CA ILE A 302 29.03 -10.57 -23.26
C ILE A 302 29.86 -11.60 -22.53
N LEU A 303 31.06 -11.20 -22.08
CA LEU A 303 31.97 -12.01 -21.30
C LEU A 303 32.11 -11.45 -19.88
N ILE A 304 32.37 -12.33 -18.91
CA ILE A 304 32.60 -12.00 -17.51
C ILE A 304 34.07 -12.26 -17.19
N LEU A 305 34.85 -11.20 -16.95
CA LEU A 305 36.18 -11.32 -16.38
C LEU A 305 36.12 -11.42 -14.87
N ARG A 306 36.73 -12.44 -14.28
CA ARG A 306 36.79 -12.66 -12.85
C ARG A 306 38.17 -13.25 -12.48
N LYS A 307 38.90 -12.50 -11.62
CA LYS A 307 40.22 -12.93 -11.13
C LYS A 307 41.16 -13.39 -12.25
N GLY A 308 41.24 -12.62 -13.35
CA GLY A 308 42.12 -12.92 -14.50
C GLY A 308 41.65 -14.07 -15.39
N LYS A 309 40.44 -14.59 -15.20
CA LYS A 309 39.81 -15.61 -16.05
C LYS A 309 38.59 -15.06 -16.74
N THR A 310 38.34 -15.49 -17.97
CA THR A 310 37.20 -15.09 -18.77
C THR A 310 36.16 -16.20 -18.79
N TYR A 311 34.89 -15.83 -18.65
CA TYR A 311 33.74 -16.75 -18.63
C TYR A 311 32.67 -16.26 -19.60
N THR A 312 31.94 -17.18 -20.21
CA THR A 312 30.66 -16.86 -20.89
C THR A 312 29.57 -16.51 -19.86
N ILE A 313 28.48 -15.92 -20.31
CA ILE A 313 27.27 -15.66 -19.46
C ILE A 313 26.72 -16.96 -18.88
N MET A 314 26.97 -18.11 -19.50
CA MET A 314 26.54 -19.43 -19.02
C MET A 314 27.56 -20.06 -18.04
N GLY A 315 28.59 -19.30 -17.63
CA GLY A 315 29.59 -19.75 -16.64
C GLY A 315 30.69 -20.65 -17.17
N GLN A 316 30.79 -20.89 -18.50
CA GLN A 316 31.85 -21.66 -19.09
C GLN A 316 33.15 -20.84 -19.13
N SER A 317 34.27 -21.41 -18.65
CA SER A 317 35.58 -20.79 -18.69
C SER A 317 36.14 -20.83 -20.10
N LEU A 318 36.58 -19.68 -20.61
CA LEU A 318 37.31 -19.58 -21.87
C LEU A 318 38.80 -19.57 -21.55
N ALA A 319 39.53 -20.49 -22.19
CA ALA A 319 40.99 -20.54 -22.09
C ALA A 319 41.58 -19.43 -22.98
N ASN A 320 42.35 -18.53 -22.36
CA ASN A 320 43.17 -17.47 -22.98
C ASN A 320 42.43 -16.52 -23.94
N PHE A 321 42.12 -15.34 -23.41
CA PHE A 321 41.97 -14.09 -24.16
C PHE A 321 43.23 -13.27 -24.02
#